data_20947a222733414f461440ae0d3b33fe
#
_entry.id   20947a222733414f461440ae0d3b33fe
#
_cell.length_a   1.000
_cell.length_b   1.000
_cell.length_c   1.000
_cell.angle_alpha   90.00
_cell.angle_beta   90.00
_cell.angle_gamma   90.00
#
_symmetry.space_group_name_H-M   'P 1'
#
loop_
_entity.id
_entity.type
_entity.pdbx_description
1 polymer ?
#
loop_
_entity_poly.entity_id
_entity_poly.type
_entity_poly.pdbx_seq_one_letter_code
_entity_poly.pdbx_strand_id
1 'polypeptide(L)'
;MNKFSKEKIIKNLNKSKVTTISPLEMKVINNKNSVKNYLAINEVSILRQSRQAANLSIKLNSKFIMKKLVSDGVLISTPAGSTAYNLSVHGPILNLNSKKISIAPISAFRPRRWLGKIVSDRSNIMITNLNSAKRPVSAVADNLEVRNAKKIIVKVQKKIKFKLLYDSNRSLQKKIKLEQLRKEVS
;
A
#
# COMPACT_ATOMS: atom_id res chain seq x y z
N MET A 1 -10.68 12.20 -12.59
CA MET A 1 -11.50 11.38 -13.51
C MET A 1 -11.80 12.18 -14.77
N ASN A 2 -11.88 11.53 -15.94
CA ASN A 2 -12.26 12.22 -17.17
C ASN A 2 -13.76 12.53 -17.12
N LYS A 3 -14.16 13.76 -17.60
CA LYS A 3 -15.58 14.04 -17.76
C LYS A 3 -16.17 13.04 -18.77
N PHE A 4 -17.32 12.46 -18.46
CA PHE A 4 -18.02 11.53 -19.34
C PHE A 4 -18.47 12.25 -20.62
N SER A 5 -18.22 11.64 -21.78
CA SER A 5 -18.70 12.12 -23.08
C SER A 5 -18.90 10.90 -23.98
N LYS A 6 -20.15 10.60 -24.33
CA LYS A 6 -20.51 9.47 -25.21
C LYS A 6 -19.78 9.51 -26.55
N GLU A 7 -19.73 10.69 -27.19
CA GLU A 7 -19.18 10.88 -28.55
C GLU A 7 -17.65 10.68 -28.61
N LYS A 8 -16.95 10.81 -27.47
CA LYS A 8 -15.49 10.78 -27.43
C LYS A 8 -14.91 9.48 -26.81
N ILE A 9 -15.77 8.53 -26.37
CA ILE A 9 -15.31 7.30 -25.68
C ILE A 9 -14.38 6.49 -26.57
N ILE A 10 -14.82 6.12 -27.78
CA ILE A 10 -14.04 5.28 -28.70
C ILE A 10 -12.75 5.97 -29.10
N LYS A 11 -12.82 7.28 -29.40
CA LYS A 11 -11.65 8.10 -29.75
C LYS A 11 -10.65 8.17 -28.59
N ASN A 12 -11.12 8.28 -27.36
CA ASN A 12 -10.29 8.34 -26.16
C ASN A 12 -9.67 6.97 -25.84
N LEU A 13 -10.43 5.87 -26.02
CA LEU A 13 -9.93 4.51 -25.85
C LEU A 13 -8.81 4.19 -26.84
N ASN A 14 -8.98 4.54 -28.13
CA ASN A 14 -7.97 4.31 -29.16
C ASN A 14 -6.67 5.13 -28.94
N LYS A 15 -6.75 6.25 -28.21
CA LYS A 15 -5.60 7.10 -27.86
C LYS A 15 -5.01 6.79 -26.49
N SER A 16 -5.62 5.90 -25.71
CA SER A 16 -5.15 5.59 -24.37
C SER A 16 -3.91 4.69 -24.39
N LYS A 17 -3.03 4.93 -23.42
CA LYS A 17 -1.89 4.06 -23.17
C LYS A 17 -2.30 2.95 -22.21
N VAL A 18 -1.81 1.74 -22.48
CA VAL A 18 -1.99 0.59 -21.61
C VAL A 18 -0.78 0.46 -20.70
N THR A 19 -1.00 0.32 -19.41
CA THR A 19 0.02 -0.14 -18.48
C THR A 19 -0.47 -1.37 -17.72
N THR A 20 0.43 -2.26 -17.37
CA THR A 20 0.11 -3.48 -16.64
C THR A 20 0.58 -3.36 -15.21
N ILE A 21 -0.31 -3.62 -14.26
CA ILE A 21 -0.01 -3.65 -12.83
C ILE A 21 -0.27 -5.04 -12.27
N SER A 22 0.47 -5.42 -11.22
CA SER A 22 0.24 -6.63 -10.44
C SER A 22 -0.17 -6.26 -9.03
N PRO A 23 -1.18 -6.93 -8.43
CA PRO A 23 -1.63 -6.66 -7.08
C PRO A 23 -0.62 -7.17 -6.05
N LEU A 24 -0.75 -6.68 -4.81
CA LEU A 24 -0.19 -7.34 -3.63
C LEU A 24 -1.06 -8.53 -3.26
N GLU A 25 -0.44 -9.62 -2.85
CA GLU A 25 -1.06 -10.72 -2.13
C GLU A 25 -0.76 -10.54 -0.64
N MET A 26 -1.81 -10.47 0.15
CA MET A 26 -1.75 -10.42 1.61
C MET A 26 -2.19 -11.77 2.17
N LYS A 27 -1.30 -12.43 2.91
CA LYS A 27 -1.62 -13.61 3.73
C LYS A 27 -1.57 -13.20 5.20
N VAL A 28 -2.67 -13.38 5.92
CA VAL A 28 -2.79 -13.04 7.34
C VAL A 28 -3.02 -14.31 8.16
N ILE A 29 -2.28 -14.43 9.26
CA ILE A 29 -2.52 -15.40 10.32
C ILE A 29 -2.97 -14.59 11.54
N ASN A 30 -4.16 -14.84 12.03
CA ASN A 30 -4.71 -14.14 13.20
C ASN A 30 -4.36 -14.85 14.52
N ASN A 31 -4.78 -14.28 15.65
CA ASN A 31 -4.55 -14.83 16.98
C ASN A 31 -5.17 -16.23 17.22
N LYS A 32 -6.18 -16.60 16.44
CA LYS A 32 -6.83 -17.93 16.46
C LYS A 32 -6.19 -18.91 15.46
N ASN A 33 -5.03 -18.56 14.89
CA ASN A 33 -4.32 -19.30 13.85
C ASN A 33 -5.12 -19.49 12.54
N SER A 34 -6.23 -18.78 12.36
CA SER A 34 -6.96 -18.75 11.09
C SER A 34 -6.15 -18.03 10.04
N VAL A 35 -6.12 -18.59 8.83
CA VAL A 35 -5.39 -18.06 7.68
C VAL A 35 -6.38 -17.44 6.69
N LYS A 36 -6.13 -16.20 6.28
CA LYS A 36 -6.88 -15.49 5.24
C LYS A 36 -5.92 -14.98 4.18
N ASN A 37 -6.36 -15.02 2.91
CA ASN A 37 -5.59 -14.52 1.78
C ASN A 37 -6.46 -13.55 0.99
N TYR A 38 -5.92 -12.37 0.66
CA TYR A 38 -6.58 -11.35 -0.12
C TYR A 38 -5.62 -10.69 -1.10
N LEU A 39 -6.17 -10.02 -2.10
CA LEU A 39 -5.42 -9.22 -3.06
C LEU A 39 -5.73 -7.75 -2.84
N ALA A 40 -4.70 -6.90 -3.00
CA ALA A 40 -4.82 -5.45 -2.98
C ALA A 40 -4.21 -4.85 -4.25
N ILE A 41 -4.96 -3.98 -4.91
CA ILE A 41 -4.48 -3.24 -6.08
C ILE A 41 -3.63 -2.05 -5.62
N ASN A 42 -4.10 -1.33 -4.59
CA ASN A 42 -3.42 -0.16 -4.06
C ASN A 42 -2.42 -0.52 -2.96
N GLU A 43 -2.92 -0.95 -1.81
CA GLU A 43 -2.09 -1.16 -0.63
C GLU A 43 -2.63 -2.24 0.32
N VAL A 44 -1.71 -2.72 1.14
CA VAL A 44 -1.99 -3.46 2.36
C VAL A 44 -1.64 -2.57 3.53
N SER A 45 -2.61 -2.24 4.37
CA SER A 45 -2.38 -1.48 5.60
C SER A 45 -2.54 -2.35 6.84
N ILE A 46 -1.67 -2.16 7.82
CA ILE A 46 -1.77 -2.75 9.14
C ILE A 46 -2.01 -1.60 10.12
N LEU A 47 -3.13 -1.62 10.83
CA LEU A 47 -3.59 -0.55 11.69
C LEU A 47 -3.90 -1.06 13.10
N ARG A 48 -3.58 -0.27 14.11
CA ARG A 48 -3.99 -0.54 15.50
C ARG A 48 -5.50 -0.58 15.64
N GLN A 49 -6.03 -1.50 16.43
CA GLN A 49 -7.46 -1.61 16.75
C GLN A 49 -7.85 -0.91 18.04
N SER A 50 -6.88 -0.49 18.82
CA SER A 50 -7.09 0.16 20.11
C SER A 50 -6.42 1.54 20.14
N ARG A 51 -6.63 2.28 21.22
CA ARG A 51 -5.96 3.58 21.46
C ARG A 51 -4.44 3.43 21.66
N GLN A 52 -3.96 2.25 22.00
CA GLN A 52 -2.53 1.98 22.18
C GLN A 52 -1.84 1.78 20.83
N ALA A 53 -0.67 2.37 20.68
CA ALA A 53 0.14 2.20 19.47
C ALA A 53 0.48 0.73 19.21
N ALA A 54 0.50 0.32 17.97
CA ALA A 54 0.94 -1.02 17.56
C ALA A 54 2.44 -1.22 17.83
N ASN A 55 2.83 -2.46 18.11
CA ASN A 55 4.23 -2.89 18.20
C ASN A 55 4.50 -3.91 17.11
N LEU A 56 5.17 -3.47 16.07
CA LEU A 56 5.37 -4.29 14.87
C LEU A 56 6.86 -4.58 14.66
N SER A 57 7.17 -5.78 14.16
CA SER A 57 8.47 -6.06 13.55
C SER A 57 8.29 -6.28 12.06
N ILE A 58 9.30 -5.90 11.27
CA ILE A 58 9.26 -6.00 9.81
C ILE A 58 10.51 -6.75 9.34
N LYS A 59 10.29 -7.83 8.60
CA LYS A 59 11.34 -8.57 7.90
C LYS A 59 11.16 -8.40 6.39
N LEU A 60 12.28 -8.30 5.70
CA LEU A 60 12.38 -8.31 4.25
C LEU A 60 13.23 -9.50 3.84
N ASN A 61 12.68 -10.44 3.07
CA ASN A 61 13.38 -11.67 2.66
C ASN A 61 14.06 -12.36 3.87
N SER A 62 13.31 -12.55 4.95
CA SER A 62 13.73 -13.17 6.24
C SER A 62 14.69 -12.33 7.11
N LYS A 63 15.29 -11.24 6.62
CA LYS A 63 16.15 -10.35 7.40
C LYS A 63 15.35 -9.21 8.04
N PHE A 64 15.64 -8.87 9.30
CA PHE A 64 15.01 -7.72 9.94
C PHE A 64 15.45 -6.42 9.28
N ILE A 65 14.48 -5.61 8.86
CA ILE A 65 14.68 -4.20 8.50
C ILE A 65 14.19 -3.28 9.62
N MET A 66 13.28 -3.78 10.48
CA MET A 66 12.79 -3.11 11.67
C MET A 66 12.48 -4.15 12.75
N LYS A 67 13.26 -4.18 13.83
CA LYS A 67 13.03 -5.11 14.95
C LYS A 67 11.82 -4.74 15.78
N LYS A 68 11.58 -3.43 15.98
CA LYS A 68 10.44 -2.91 16.73
C LYS A 68 10.05 -1.53 16.21
N LEU A 69 8.86 -1.43 15.63
CA LEU A 69 8.19 -0.19 15.24
C LEU A 69 7.01 0.05 16.17
N VAL A 70 7.03 1.17 16.87
CA VAL A 70 5.88 1.67 17.65
C VAL A 70 5.21 2.76 16.82
N SER A 71 3.99 2.51 16.37
CA SER A 71 3.31 3.39 15.41
C SER A 71 1.79 3.15 15.46
N ASP A 72 1.01 3.95 14.75
CA ASP A 72 -0.39 3.62 14.50
C ASP A 72 -0.53 2.44 13.54
N GLY A 73 0.50 2.22 12.71
CA GLY A 73 0.54 1.10 11.77
C GLY A 73 1.69 1.16 10.78
N VAL A 74 1.59 0.35 9.76
CA VAL A 74 2.49 0.34 8.59
C VAL A 74 1.69 0.00 7.34
N LEU A 75 2.10 0.57 6.22
CA LEU A 75 1.45 0.43 4.93
C LEU A 75 2.44 -0.09 3.91
N ILE A 76 2.02 -1.05 3.08
CA ILE A 76 2.74 -1.56 1.93
C ILE A 76 1.95 -1.20 0.68
N SER A 77 2.56 -0.42 -0.22
CA SER A 77 1.87 0.08 -1.40
C SER A 77 2.51 -0.38 -2.70
N THR A 78 1.64 -0.68 -3.69
CA THR A 78 2.03 -0.83 -5.09
C THR A 78 2.38 0.55 -5.70
N PRO A 79 2.98 0.59 -6.90
CA PRO A 79 3.09 1.83 -7.65
C PRO A 79 1.74 2.52 -7.91
N ALA A 80 0.67 1.74 -8.17
CA ALA A 80 -0.67 2.29 -8.39
C ALA A 80 -1.23 2.94 -7.11
N GLY A 81 -1.05 2.30 -5.95
CA GLY A 81 -1.49 2.81 -4.65
C GLY A 81 -0.58 3.89 -4.06
N SER A 82 0.58 4.16 -4.68
CA SER A 82 1.53 5.16 -4.14
C SER A 82 0.94 6.57 -4.05
N THR A 83 -0.14 6.86 -4.77
CA THR A 83 -0.90 8.12 -4.76
C THR A 83 -2.22 8.04 -4.00
N ALA A 84 -2.51 6.91 -3.37
CA ALA A 84 -3.67 6.69 -2.49
C ALA A 84 -3.27 6.90 -1.03
N TYR A 85 -3.61 6.00 -0.12
CA TYR A 85 -3.32 6.14 1.30
C TYR A 85 -1.81 6.28 1.60
N ASN A 86 -0.94 5.68 0.76
CA ASN A 86 0.51 5.87 0.87
C ASN A 86 0.92 7.34 0.81
N LEU A 87 0.28 8.16 -0.02
CA LEU A 87 0.57 9.59 -0.11
C LEU A 87 0.17 10.32 1.18
N SER A 88 -0.99 9.98 1.75
CA SER A 88 -1.49 10.58 3.00
C SER A 88 -0.59 10.29 4.20
N VAL A 89 0.15 9.17 4.19
CA VAL A 89 1.14 8.85 5.23
C VAL A 89 2.56 9.29 4.84
N HIS A 90 2.69 10.21 3.90
CA HIS A 90 3.96 10.75 3.39
C HIS A 90 4.88 9.68 2.78
N GLY A 91 4.32 8.58 2.29
CA GLY A 91 5.07 7.57 1.57
C GLY A 91 5.51 8.08 0.18
N PRO A 92 6.57 7.50 -0.40
CA PRO A 92 7.09 7.93 -1.68
C PRO A 92 6.13 7.60 -2.82
N ILE A 93 6.05 8.49 -3.81
CA ILE A 93 5.33 8.26 -5.06
C ILE A 93 6.19 7.40 -5.96
N LEU A 94 5.61 6.32 -6.48
CA LEU A 94 6.27 5.39 -7.36
C LEU A 94 5.73 5.51 -8.79
N ASN A 95 6.63 5.44 -9.77
CA ASN A 95 6.20 5.37 -11.17
C ASN A 95 5.44 4.06 -11.40
N LEU A 96 4.32 4.09 -12.14
CA LEU A 96 3.48 2.91 -12.41
C LEU A 96 4.25 1.72 -13.00
N ASN A 97 5.26 1.99 -13.81
CA ASN A 97 6.09 0.96 -14.43
C ASN A 97 7.28 0.51 -13.56
N SER A 98 7.41 1.05 -12.35
CA SER A 98 8.53 0.68 -11.48
C SER A 98 8.34 -0.73 -10.93
N LYS A 99 9.45 -1.50 -10.89
CA LYS A 99 9.48 -2.82 -10.25
C LYS A 99 9.79 -2.68 -8.75
N LYS A 100 9.09 -1.75 -8.09
CA LYS A 100 9.30 -1.39 -6.69
C LYS A 100 7.97 -1.30 -5.96
N ILE A 101 8.00 -1.48 -4.65
CA ILE A 101 6.89 -1.27 -3.72
C ILE A 101 7.37 -0.42 -2.55
N SER A 102 6.47 0.30 -1.92
CA SER A 102 6.75 1.15 -0.77
C SER A 102 6.36 0.45 0.52
N ILE A 103 7.14 0.62 1.57
CA ILE A 103 6.79 0.34 2.96
C ILE A 103 6.85 1.68 3.67
N ALA A 104 5.74 2.15 4.21
CA ALA A 104 5.64 3.44 4.90
C ALA A 104 5.03 3.25 6.29
N PRO A 105 5.59 3.83 7.35
CA PRO A 105 4.96 3.83 8.67
C PRO A 105 3.76 4.77 8.70
N ILE A 106 2.79 4.46 9.55
CA ILE A 106 1.67 5.33 9.86
C ILE A 106 1.92 5.91 11.24
N SER A 107 2.16 7.22 11.33
CA SER A 107 2.43 7.95 12.58
C SER A 107 3.47 7.26 13.46
N ALA A 108 4.70 7.11 12.95
CA ALA A 108 5.79 6.44 13.67
C ALA A 108 6.17 7.21 14.94
N PHE A 109 6.05 6.55 16.10
CA PHE A 109 6.45 7.09 17.40
C PHE A 109 7.89 6.69 17.77
N ARG A 110 8.26 5.42 17.52
CA ARG A 110 9.63 4.91 17.74
C ARG A 110 9.97 3.87 16.66
N PRO A 111 11.04 4.06 15.87
CA PRO A 111 11.85 5.28 15.78
C PRO A 111 11.12 6.40 14.98
N ARG A 112 11.13 7.63 15.49
CA ARG A 112 10.38 8.76 14.90
C ARG A 112 10.82 9.15 13.49
N ARG A 113 12.11 8.99 13.19
CA ARG A 113 12.70 9.40 11.90
C ARG A 113 12.68 8.28 10.85
N TRP A 114 12.07 7.15 11.12
CA TRP A 114 11.95 6.12 10.11
C TRP A 114 10.85 6.46 9.11
N LEU A 115 11.26 6.82 7.92
CA LEU A 115 10.35 7.22 6.84
C LEU A 115 9.87 6.05 5.99
N GLY A 116 10.28 4.81 6.34
CA GLY A 116 9.96 3.63 5.56
C GLY A 116 11.07 3.23 4.61
N LYS A 117 10.73 2.43 3.60
CA LYS A 117 11.70 1.91 2.62
C LYS A 117 11.03 1.59 1.30
N ILE A 118 11.70 1.93 0.19
CA ILE A 118 11.36 1.41 -1.14
C ILE A 118 12.12 0.10 -1.33
N VAL A 119 11.40 -0.95 -1.75
CA VAL A 119 11.96 -2.29 -1.95
C VAL A 119 11.58 -2.85 -3.32
N SER A 120 12.26 -3.91 -3.76
CA SER A 120 11.93 -4.59 -5.02
C SER A 120 10.55 -5.24 -4.97
N ASP A 121 9.84 -5.29 -6.08
CA ASP A 121 8.59 -6.04 -6.27
C ASP A 121 8.76 -7.57 -6.15
N ARG A 122 10.01 -8.05 -6.04
CA ARG A 122 10.35 -9.46 -5.75
C ARG A 122 10.47 -9.75 -4.26
N SER A 123 10.36 -8.73 -3.43
CA SER A 123 10.55 -8.85 -1.99
C SER A 123 9.37 -9.56 -1.33
N ASN A 124 9.69 -10.37 -0.34
CA ASN A 124 8.72 -10.94 0.59
C ASN A 124 8.80 -10.15 1.91
N ILE A 125 7.71 -9.48 2.26
CA ILE A 125 7.62 -8.65 3.45
C ILE A 125 6.82 -9.42 4.49
N MET A 126 7.40 -9.61 5.67
CA MET A 126 6.73 -10.22 6.80
C MET A 126 6.61 -9.20 7.93
N ILE A 127 5.40 -8.97 8.39
CA ILE A 127 5.10 -8.11 9.54
C ILE A 127 4.54 -8.98 10.65
N THR A 128 5.09 -8.82 11.84
CA THR A 128 4.62 -9.54 13.03
C THR A 128 4.20 -8.54 14.09
N ASN A 129 3.00 -8.71 14.62
CA ASN A 129 2.55 -7.99 15.80
C ASN A 129 3.21 -8.60 17.04
N LEU A 130 4.11 -7.86 17.68
CA LEU A 130 4.88 -8.32 18.82
C LEU A 130 4.05 -8.45 20.10
N ASN A 131 2.87 -7.86 20.14
CA ASN A 131 2.02 -7.77 21.32
C ASN A 131 0.53 -7.94 20.97
N SER A 132 0.22 -8.98 20.21
CA SER A 132 -1.10 -9.15 19.58
C SER A 132 -2.27 -9.27 20.59
N ALA A 133 -2.03 -9.70 21.81
CA ALA A 133 -3.05 -9.77 22.86
C ALA A 133 -3.39 -8.38 23.43
N LYS A 134 -2.37 -7.58 23.80
CA LYS A 134 -2.57 -6.26 24.41
C LYS A 134 -2.76 -5.13 23.39
N ARG A 135 -2.20 -5.28 22.18
CA ARG A 135 -2.17 -4.26 21.12
C ARG A 135 -2.62 -4.88 19.80
N PRO A 136 -3.90 -5.25 19.69
CA PRO A 136 -4.40 -5.90 18.49
C PRO A 136 -4.30 -4.97 17.28
N VAL A 137 -4.06 -5.55 16.11
CA VAL A 137 -4.03 -4.83 14.84
C VAL A 137 -4.94 -5.51 13.83
N SER A 138 -5.49 -4.71 12.91
CA SER A 138 -6.14 -5.18 11.70
C SER A 138 -5.17 -5.14 10.53
N ALA A 139 -5.29 -6.10 9.62
CA ALA A 139 -4.64 -6.08 8.32
C ALA A 139 -5.72 -5.91 7.24
N VAL A 140 -5.55 -4.94 6.36
CA VAL A 140 -6.54 -4.56 5.35
C VAL A 140 -5.89 -4.60 3.97
N ALA A 141 -6.50 -5.32 3.04
CA ALA A 141 -6.14 -5.33 1.62
C ALA A 141 -7.18 -4.48 0.87
N ASP A 142 -6.81 -3.27 0.45
CA ASP A 142 -7.72 -2.24 -0.06
C ASP A 142 -8.91 -2.00 0.90
N ASN A 143 -10.01 -2.74 0.74
CA ASN A 143 -11.21 -2.66 1.57
C ASN A 143 -11.55 -3.95 2.35
N LEU A 144 -10.71 -4.98 2.28
CA LEU A 144 -10.96 -6.28 2.92
C LEU A 144 -10.15 -6.40 4.22
N GLU A 145 -10.83 -6.36 5.36
CA GLU A 145 -10.23 -6.37 6.69
C GLU A 145 -10.11 -7.77 7.29
N VAL A 146 -8.99 -8.04 7.96
CA VAL A 146 -8.79 -9.17 8.87
C VAL A 146 -8.38 -8.62 10.24
N ARG A 147 -9.22 -8.80 11.24
CA ARG A 147 -8.97 -8.34 12.61
C ARG A 147 -8.08 -9.30 13.40
N ASN A 148 -7.45 -8.77 14.45
CA ASN A 148 -6.58 -9.53 15.37
C ASN A 148 -5.44 -10.24 14.63
N ALA A 149 -4.83 -9.55 13.67
CA ALA A 149 -3.72 -10.06 12.89
C ALA A 149 -2.48 -10.23 13.77
N LYS A 150 -1.87 -11.44 13.73
CA LYS A 150 -0.64 -11.79 14.44
C LYS A 150 0.56 -11.75 13.52
N LYS A 151 0.42 -12.32 12.33
CA LYS A 151 1.49 -12.38 11.31
C LYS A 151 0.90 -12.09 9.94
N ILE A 152 1.50 -11.16 9.23
CA ILE A 152 1.07 -10.73 7.91
C ILE A 152 2.25 -10.91 6.95
N ILE A 153 2.00 -11.55 5.81
CA ILE A 153 2.97 -11.76 4.75
C ILE A 153 2.43 -11.06 3.50
N VAL A 154 3.23 -10.17 2.93
CA VAL A 154 2.87 -9.39 1.75
C VAL A 154 3.93 -9.59 0.66
N LYS A 155 3.49 -9.90 -0.53
CA LYS A 155 4.32 -10.00 -1.75
C LYS A 155 3.54 -9.56 -2.97
N VAL A 156 4.21 -9.21 -4.06
CA VAL A 156 3.54 -8.94 -5.33
C VAL A 156 3.10 -10.26 -5.98
N GLN A 157 1.83 -10.37 -6.37
CA GLN A 157 1.29 -11.53 -7.07
C GLN A 157 1.48 -11.35 -8.59
N LYS A 158 2.64 -11.81 -9.10
CA LYS A 158 3.05 -11.59 -10.49
C LYS A 158 2.25 -12.37 -11.54
N LYS A 159 1.55 -13.44 -11.12
CA LYS A 159 0.70 -14.24 -12.03
C LYS A 159 -0.58 -13.51 -12.40
N ILE A 160 -1.05 -12.59 -11.54
CA ILE A 160 -2.23 -11.77 -11.78
C ILE A 160 -1.81 -10.42 -12.32
N LYS A 161 -2.43 -10.00 -13.42
CA LYS A 161 -2.13 -8.74 -14.10
C LYS A 161 -3.42 -8.01 -14.45
N PHE A 162 -3.47 -6.74 -14.09
CA PHE A 162 -4.54 -5.83 -14.51
C PHE A 162 -4.02 -4.87 -15.57
N LYS A 163 -4.76 -4.72 -16.67
CA LYS A 163 -4.47 -3.74 -17.70
C LYS A 163 -5.20 -2.44 -17.38
N LEU A 164 -4.45 -1.37 -17.13
CA LEU A 164 -4.99 -0.03 -16.92
C LEU A 164 -4.87 0.77 -18.21
N LEU A 165 -5.99 1.36 -18.62
CA LEU A 165 -6.05 2.32 -19.72
C LEU A 165 -6.01 3.75 -19.15
N TYR A 166 -5.09 4.58 -19.61
CA TYR A 166 -5.01 5.96 -19.18
C TYR A 166 -4.71 6.90 -20.34
N ASP A 167 -5.21 8.13 -20.23
CA ASP A 167 -4.95 9.20 -21.19
C ASP A 167 -3.48 9.64 -21.09
N SER A 168 -2.74 9.60 -22.21
CA SER A 168 -1.35 10.00 -22.29
C SER A 168 -1.09 11.45 -21.87
N ASN A 169 -2.08 12.33 -22.08
CA ASN A 169 -2.00 13.74 -21.72
C ASN A 169 -2.26 14.03 -20.24
N ARG A 170 -2.73 13.03 -19.48
CA ARG A 170 -3.03 13.10 -18.04
C ARG A 170 -2.15 12.13 -17.27
N SER A 171 -0.83 12.32 -17.36
CA SER A 171 0.10 11.49 -16.60
C SER A 171 -0.21 11.59 -15.10
N LEU A 172 -0.07 10.47 -14.38
CA LEU A 172 -0.21 10.42 -12.93
C LEU A 172 0.65 11.50 -12.25
N GLN A 173 1.86 11.74 -12.77
CA GLN A 173 2.77 12.78 -12.31
C GLN A 173 2.19 14.21 -12.44
N LYS A 174 1.47 14.52 -13.53
CA LYS A 174 0.77 15.81 -13.67
C LYS A 174 -0.34 15.98 -12.63
N LYS A 175 -1.10 14.89 -12.36
CA LYS A 175 -2.16 14.94 -11.33
C LYS A 175 -1.59 15.19 -9.94
N ILE A 176 -0.51 14.49 -9.59
CA ILE A 176 0.17 14.65 -8.31
C ILE A 176 0.68 16.09 -8.14
N LYS A 177 1.36 16.62 -9.17
CA LYS A 177 1.85 18.00 -9.16
C LYS A 177 0.71 19.01 -9.00
N LEU A 178 -0.43 18.77 -9.64
CA LEU A 178 -1.64 19.61 -9.51
C LEU A 178 -2.26 19.49 -8.10
N GLU A 179 -2.27 18.32 -7.47
CA GLU A 179 -2.78 18.17 -6.11
C GLU A 179 -1.84 18.80 -5.07
N GLN A 180 -0.53 18.67 -5.24
CA GLN A 180 0.46 19.34 -4.39
C GLN A 180 0.42 20.87 -4.51
N LEU A 181 -0.01 21.40 -5.68
CA LEU A 181 -0.15 22.83 -5.94
C LEU A 181 -1.56 23.36 -5.61
N ARG A 182 -2.52 22.52 -5.30
CA ARG A 182 -3.81 22.97 -4.77
C ARG A 182 -3.56 23.55 -3.38
N LYS A 183 -3.47 24.87 -3.34
CA LYS A 183 -3.71 25.64 -2.11
C LYS A 183 -5.13 25.30 -1.70
N GLU A 184 -5.33 24.82 -0.50
CA GLU A 184 -6.66 24.73 0.09
C GLU A 184 -7.23 26.14 0.02
N VAL A 185 -8.26 26.30 -0.81
CA VAL A 185 -9.05 27.53 -0.80
C VAL A 185 -9.91 27.41 0.44
N SER A 186 -9.45 28.08 1.50
CA SER A 186 -10.23 28.35 2.72
C SER A 186 -11.46 29.15 2.39
#